data_a5296a5369d23f182cd14cc7181b747a
#
_entry.id   a5296a5369d23f182cd14cc7181b747a
#
_cell.length_a   1.000
_cell.length_b   1.000
_cell.length_c   1.000
_cell.angle_alpha   90.00
_cell.angle_beta   90.00
_cell.angle_gamma   90.00
#
_symmetry.space_group_name_H-M   'P 1'
#
loop_
_entity.id
_entity.type
_entity.pdbx_description
1 polymer ?
#
loop_
_entity_poly.entity_id
_entity_poly.type
_entity_poly.pdbx_seq_one_letter_code
_entity_poly.pdbx_strand_id
1 'polypeptide(L)'
;MKIMITGIGIDVIQNERIRDSIQRFGDRFLNRIYTEGEMEYCKKCVQPEIHYAARFAAKEAGFKALGTGWAAGVKWKDVEIERLPSGKPELHLHGEALARATSAGAKRFYVSLTHDQLVSCAVVILEA
;
A
#
# COMPACT_ATOMS: atom_id res chain seq x y z
N MET A 1 -28.85 10.16 -0.97
CA MET A 1 -27.39 10.19 -1.16
C MET A 1 -26.95 8.88 -1.78
N LYS A 2 -26.19 8.96 -2.85
CA LYS A 2 -25.61 7.76 -3.48
C LYS A 2 -24.26 7.42 -2.84
N ILE A 3 -24.12 6.17 -2.39
CA ILE A 3 -22.83 5.63 -1.99
C ILE A 3 -22.38 4.73 -3.14
N MET A 4 -21.17 4.97 -3.63
CA MET A 4 -20.67 4.25 -4.79
C MET A 4 -19.21 3.90 -4.63
N ILE A 5 -18.87 2.66 -4.90
CA ILE A 5 -17.48 2.24 -4.99
C ILE A 5 -16.93 2.72 -6.32
N THR A 6 -15.83 3.48 -6.29
CA THR A 6 -15.17 3.98 -7.48
C THR A 6 -13.97 3.15 -7.91
N GLY A 7 -13.47 2.33 -7.01
CA GLY A 7 -12.35 1.45 -7.34
C GLY A 7 -12.16 0.36 -6.30
N ILE A 8 -11.66 -0.77 -6.75
CA ILE A 8 -11.30 -1.88 -5.89
C ILE A 8 -10.02 -2.51 -6.43
N GLY A 9 -9.12 -2.86 -5.53
CA GLY A 9 -7.89 -3.54 -5.89
C GLY A 9 -7.54 -4.58 -4.86
N ILE A 10 -6.96 -5.67 -5.33
CA ILE A 10 -6.48 -6.75 -4.47
C ILE A 10 -5.13 -7.21 -4.99
N ASP A 11 -4.23 -7.54 -4.08
CA ASP A 11 -2.92 -8.05 -4.45
C ASP A 11 -2.44 -9.08 -3.45
N VAL A 12 -1.64 -10.02 -3.92
CA VAL A 12 -0.95 -11.02 -3.11
C VAL A 12 0.51 -11.07 -3.54
N ILE A 13 1.41 -11.16 -2.58
CA ILE A 13 2.84 -11.25 -2.85
C ILE A 13 3.47 -12.30 -1.94
N GLN A 14 4.45 -13.02 -2.47
CA GLN A 14 5.29 -13.90 -1.66
C GLN A 14 6.24 -13.05 -0.84
N ASN A 15 6.26 -13.27 0.48
CA ASN A 15 7.11 -12.49 1.38
C ASN A 15 8.59 -12.61 1.01
N GLU A 16 9.00 -13.77 0.51
CA GLU A 16 10.37 -14.02 0.08
C GLU A 16 10.83 -13.03 -0.99
N ARG A 17 9.95 -12.63 -1.90
CA ARG A 17 10.31 -11.67 -2.95
C ARG A 17 10.73 -10.34 -2.38
N ILE A 18 10.05 -9.88 -1.34
CA ILE A 18 10.41 -8.62 -0.68
C ILE A 18 11.67 -8.78 0.16
N ARG A 19 11.80 -9.90 0.86
CA ARG A 19 13.03 -10.21 1.60
C ARG A 19 14.24 -10.17 0.68
N ASP A 20 14.15 -10.82 -0.48
CA ASP A 20 15.24 -10.85 -1.45
C ASP A 20 15.56 -9.46 -1.99
N SER A 21 14.56 -8.65 -2.28
CA SER A 21 14.76 -7.27 -2.75
C SER A 21 15.47 -6.43 -1.69
N ILE A 22 15.10 -6.56 -0.43
CA ILE A 22 15.74 -5.84 0.67
C ILE A 22 17.21 -6.29 0.81
N GLN A 23 17.46 -7.59 0.73
CA GLN A 23 18.83 -8.13 0.83
C GLN A 23 19.71 -7.67 -0.32
N ARG A 24 19.17 -7.62 -1.54
CA ARG A 24 19.94 -7.27 -2.74
C ARG A 24 20.17 -5.78 -2.88
N PHE A 25 19.20 -4.95 -2.55
CA PHE A 25 19.23 -3.52 -2.85
C PHE A 25 19.23 -2.63 -1.61
N GLY A 26 18.90 -3.18 -0.43
CA GLY A 26 18.95 -2.48 0.83
C GLY A 26 18.14 -1.18 0.82
N ASP A 27 18.77 -0.11 1.28
CA ASP A 27 18.09 1.19 1.43
C ASP A 27 17.59 1.77 0.11
N ARG A 28 18.21 1.43 -1.02
CA ARG A 28 17.72 1.89 -2.32
C ARG A 28 16.31 1.39 -2.58
N PHE A 29 16.04 0.12 -2.30
CA PHE A 29 14.72 -0.45 -2.45
C PHE A 29 13.74 0.18 -1.46
N LEU A 30 14.11 0.20 -0.19
CA LEU A 30 13.25 0.72 0.87
C LEU A 30 12.86 2.18 0.63
N ASN A 31 13.85 3.03 0.33
CA ASN A 31 13.61 4.45 0.13
C ASN A 31 12.81 4.76 -1.13
N ARG A 32 12.84 3.88 -2.12
CA ARG A 32 12.05 4.05 -3.33
C ARG A 32 10.58 3.74 -3.11
N ILE A 33 10.29 2.72 -2.31
CA ILE A 33 8.95 2.15 -2.17
C ILE A 33 8.19 2.74 -0.98
N TYR A 34 8.87 2.87 0.17
CA TYR A 34 8.21 3.14 1.45
C TYR A 34 8.46 4.54 1.95
N THR A 35 7.46 5.12 2.63
CA THR A 35 7.62 6.40 3.32
C THR A 35 8.43 6.19 4.60
N GLU A 36 8.91 7.30 5.18
CA GLU A 36 9.63 7.24 6.46
C GLU A 36 8.77 6.61 7.56
N GLY A 37 7.49 6.96 7.61
CA GLY A 37 6.57 6.40 8.60
C GLY A 37 6.40 4.90 8.45
N GLU A 38 6.28 4.42 7.22
CA GLU A 38 6.18 2.98 6.95
C GLU A 38 7.46 2.25 7.37
N MET A 39 8.62 2.82 7.04
CA MET A 39 9.90 2.21 7.41
C MET A 39 10.10 2.20 8.93
N GLU A 40 9.75 3.29 9.60
CA GLU A 40 9.85 3.38 11.05
C GLU A 40 9.01 2.31 11.74
N TYR A 41 7.78 2.13 11.27
CA TYR A 41 6.90 1.09 11.81
C TYR A 41 7.47 -0.31 11.57
N CYS A 42 7.84 -0.62 10.33
CA CYS A 42 8.29 -1.96 9.96
C CYS A 42 9.57 -2.37 10.69
N LYS A 43 10.50 -1.44 10.87
CA LYS A 43 11.77 -1.71 11.56
C LYS A 43 11.59 -2.14 13.01
N LYS A 44 10.50 -1.74 13.65
CA LYS A 44 10.19 -2.11 15.04
C LYS A 44 9.57 -3.49 15.16
N CYS A 45 9.12 -4.08 14.06
CA CYS A 45 8.46 -5.39 14.08
C CYS A 45 9.50 -6.51 14.20
N VAL A 46 9.09 -7.65 14.77
CA VAL A 46 9.97 -8.80 14.96
C VAL A 46 10.47 -9.35 13.62
N GLN A 47 9.59 -9.37 12.63
CA GLN A 47 9.95 -9.79 11.26
C GLN A 47 9.61 -8.66 10.29
N PRO A 48 10.50 -7.66 10.16
CA PRO A 48 10.21 -6.49 9.34
C PRO A 48 9.81 -6.81 7.90
N GLU A 49 10.43 -7.81 7.29
CA GLU A 49 10.20 -8.17 5.88
C GLU A 49 8.75 -8.56 5.60
N ILE A 50 8.05 -9.17 6.55
CA ILE A 50 6.64 -9.53 6.39
C ILE A 50 5.77 -8.27 6.35
N HIS A 51 6.08 -7.31 7.21
CA HIS A 51 5.34 -6.05 7.28
C HIS A 51 5.61 -5.17 6.05
N TYR A 52 6.85 -5.19 5.55
CA TYR A 52 7.16 -4.54 4.27
C TYR A 52 6.40 -5.20 3.12
N ALA A 53 6.34 -6.53 3.10
CA ALA A 53 5.61 -7.26 2.06
C ALA A 53 4.11 -6.94 2.09
N ALA A 54 3.51 -6.88 3.27
CA ALA A 54 2.09 -6.54 3.40
C ALA A 54 1.81 -5.12 2.87
N ARG A 55 2.69 -4.17 3.17
CA ARG A 55 2.55 -2.80 2.66
C ARG A 55 2.80 -2.72 1.15
N PHE A 56 3.73 -3.50 0.65
CA PHE A 56 3.94 -3.60 -0.79
C PHE A 56 2.67 -4.07 -1.51
N ALA A 57 2.05 -5.13 -1.00
CA ALA A 57 0.79 -5.63 -1.54
C ALA A 57 -0.31 -4.56 -1.47
N ALA A 58 -0.37 -3.80 -0.39
CA ALA A 58 -1.35 -2.72 -0.24
C ALA A 58 -1.14 -1.60 -1.26
N LYS A 59 0.11 -1.25 -1.55
CA LYS A 59 0.42 -0.24 -2.58
C LYS A 59 0.01 -0.72 -3.97
N GLU A 60 0.31 -1.98 -4.29
CA GLU A 60 -0.12 -2.58 -5.56
C GLU A 60 -1.65 -2.62 -5.66
N ALA A 61 -2.33 -3.01 -4.57
CA ALA A 61 -3.79 -3.01 -4.53
C ALA A 61 -4.34 -1.60 -4.74
N GLY A 62 -3.68 -0.59 -4.16
CA GLY A 62 -4.03 0.81 -4.36
C GLY A 62 -3.92 1.24 -5.82
N PHE A 63 -2.84 0.87 -6.49
CA PHE A 63 -2.66 1.16 -7.92
C PHE A 63 -3.76 0.49 -8.76
N LYS A 64 -4.11 -0.75 -8.44
CA LYS A 64 -5.21 -1.45 -9.12
C LYS A 64 -6.55 -0.75 -8.90
N ALA A 65 -6.81 -0.29 -7.68
CA ALA A 65 -8.03 0.44 -7.36
C ALA A 65 -8.13 1.75 -8.13
N LEU A 66 -7.00 2.43 -8.36
CA LEU A 66 -6.92 3.65 -9.16
C LEU A 66 -7.06 3.37 -10.66
N GLY A 67 -6.86 2.13 -11.08
CA GLY A 67 -6.98 1.73 -12.49
C GLY A 67 -5.78 2.09 -13.35
N THR A 68 -4.67 2.55 -12.75
CA THR A 68 -3.51 3.04 -13.51
C THR A 68 -2.30 2.12 -13.46
N GLY A 69 -2.31 1.11 -12.58
CA GLY A 69 -1.07 0.49 -12.16
C GLY A 69 -0.18 1.58 -11.56
N TRP A 70 1.13 1.46 -11.69
CA TRP A 70 2.04 2.52 -11.26
C TRP A 70 2.53 3.36 -12.46
N ALA A 71 1.76 3.36 -13.54
CA ALA A 71 1.98 4.23 -14.69
C ALA A 71 1.40 5.62 -14.43
N ALA A 72 1.60 6.55 -15.39
CA ALA A 72 0.95 7.86 -15.40
C ALA A 72 1.34 8.78 -14.24
N GLY A 73 2.58 8.66 -13.76
CA GLY A 73 3.12 9.58 -12.75
C GLY A 73 2.79 9.22 -11.31
N VAL A 74 2.06 8.14 -11.08
CA VAL A 74 1.78 7.66 -9.71
C VAL A 74 3.03 6.98 -9.15
N LYS A 75 3.41 7.37 -7.94
CA LYS A 75 4.62 6.86 -7.29
C LYS A 75 4.25 5.91 -6.14
N TRP A 76 5.19 5.02 -5.81
CA TRP A 76 5.00 4.09 -4.69
C TRP A 76 4.63 4.79 -3.39
N LYS A 77 5.32 5.89 -3.07
CA LYS A 77 5.10 6.64 -1.83
C LYS A 77 3.79 7.43 -1.83
N ASP A 78 3.15 7.58 -2.98
CA ASP A 78 1.86 8.24 -3.08
C ASP A 78 0.73 7.40 -2.45
N VAL A 79 0.96 6.11 -2.27
CA VAL A 79 0.02 5.19 -1.61
C VAL A 79 0.66 4.77 -0.29
N GLU A 80 0.23 5.39 0.79
CA GLU A 80 0.84 5.20 2.11
C GLU A 80 -0.10 4.49 3.05
N ILE A 81 0.43 3.54 3.82
CA ILE A 81 -0.33 2.83 4.84
C ILE A 81 0.21 3.23 6.21
N GLU A 82 -0.67 3.78 7.04
CA GLU A 82 -0.38 4.12 8.42
C GLU A 82 -1.12 3.17 9.34
N ARG A 83 -0.43 2.66 10.35
CA ARG A 83 -1.09 1.87 11.39
C ARG A 83 -1.46 2.78 12.54
N LEU A 84 -2.76 2.88 12.83
CA LEU A 84 -3.26 3.68 13.93
C LEU A 84 -2.95 2.99 15.27
N PRO A 85 -2.96 3.74 16.39
CA PRO A 85 -2.75 3.12 17.72
C PRO A 85 -3.70 1.97 18.03
N SER A 86 -4.91 2.00 17.45
CA SER A 86 -5.89 0.91 17.60
C SER A 86 -5.46 -0.38 16.89
N GLY A 87 -4.42 -0.33 16.04
CA GLY A 87 -4.01 -1.44 15.20
C GLY A 87 -4.65 -1.44 13.83
N LYS A 88 -5.62 -0.56 13.58
CA LYS A 88 -6.30 -0.47 12.30
C LYS A 88 -5.37 0.19 11.26
N PRO A 89 -5.21 -0.40 10.07
CA PRO A 89 -4.49 0.28 9.00
C PRO A 89 -5.36 1.36 8.36
N GLU A 90 -4.72 2.44 7.94
CA GLU A 90 -5.38 3.55 7.27
C GLU A 90 -4.62 3.87 5.99
N LEU A 91 -5.35 4.10 4.90
CA LEU A 91 -4.78 4.41 3.60
C LEU A 91 -4.77 5.92 3.40
N HIS A 92 -3.59 6.45 3.07
CA HIS A 92 -3.42 7.85 2.70
C HIS A 92 -2.93 7.91 1.26
N LEU A 93 -3.58 8.74 0.45
CA LEU A 93 -3.15 8.99 -0.92
C LEU A 93 -2.55 10.39 -1.01
N HIS A 94 -1.45 10.49 -1.76
CA HIS A 94 -0.73 11.75 -1.97
C HIS A 94 -0.51 11.97 -3.46
N GLY A 95 -0.13 13.19 -3.84
CA GLY A 95 0.34 13.53 -5.17
C GLY A 95 -0.62 13.10 -6.27
N GLU A 96 -0.08 12.48 -7.30
CA GLU A 96 -0.86 12.05 -8.47
C GLU A 96 -1.89 10.97 -8.12
N ALA A 97 -1.58 10.09 -7.15
CA ALA A 97 -2.54 9.10 -6.71
C ALA A 97 -3.80 9.76 -6.13
N LEU A 98 -3.62 10.77 -5.29
CA LEU A 98 -4.75 11.53 -4.73
C LEU A 98 -5.52 12.25 -5.82
N ALA A 99 -4.82 12.88 -6.77
CA ALA A 99 -5.46 13.60 -7.87
C ALA A 99 -6.33 12.65 -8.70
N ARG A 100 -5.86 11.46 -8.98
CA ARG A 100 -6.63 10.46 -9.75
C ARG A 100 -7.84 9.95 -8.98
N ALA A 101 -7.67 9.68 -7.70
CA ALA A 101 -8.78 9.26 -6.86
C ALA A 101 -9.87 10.33 -6.82
N THR A 102 -9.46 11.58 -6.62
CA THR A 102 -10.37 12.73 -6.58
C THR A 102 -11.10 12.92 -7.91
N SER A 103 -10.38 12.82 -9.03
CA SER A 103 -10.99 12.94 -10.36
C SER A 103 -12.03 11.85 -10.62
N ALA A 104 -11.84 10.67 -10.05
CA ALA A 104 -12.80 9.58 -10.16
C ALA A 104 -13.97 9.71 -9.16
N GLY A 105 -13.95 10.74 -8.32
CA GLY A 105 -15.01 11.00 -7.35
C GLY A 105 -14.82 10.34 -6.00
N ALA A 106 -13.68 9.72 -5.75
CA ALA A 106 -13.43 9.05 -4.48
C ALA A 106 -13.20 10.07 -3.36
N LYS A 107 -13.83 9.83 -2.22
CA LYS A 107 -13.72 10.68 -1.03
C LYS A 107 -13.24 9.89 0.18
N ARG A 108 -13.44 8.58 0.19
CA ARG A 108 -13.05 7.70 1.29
C ARG A 108 -12.22 6.55 0.75
N PHE A 109 -11.20 6.19 1.53
CA PHE A 109 -10.23 5.17 1.14
C PHE A 109 -10.14 4.13 2.25
N TYR A 110 -10.20 2.87 1.88
CA TYR A 110 -10.16 1.76 2.84
C TYR A 110 -9.09 0.76 2.44
N VAL A 111 -8.42 0.19 3.43
CA VAL A 111 -7.43 -0.85 3.20
C VAL A 111 -7.56 -1.94 4.26
N SER A 112 -7.35 -3.16 3.85
CA SER A 112 -7.23 -4.30 4.76
C SER A 112 -6.04 -5.14 4.33
N LEU A 113 -5.28 -5.61 5.29
CA LEU A 113 -4.05 -6.37 5.09
C LEU A 113 -4.15 -7.70 5.83
N THR A 114 -3.58 -8.73 5.26
CA THR A 114 -3.38 -9.99 5.96
C THR A 114 -2.08 -10.64 5.49
N HIS A 115 -1.45 -11.41 6.37
CA HIS A 115 -0.23 -12.10 6.01
C HIS A 115 -0.07 -13.38 6.83
N ASP A 116 0.70 -14.30 6.30
CA ASP A 116 1.26 -15.42 7.05
C ASP A 116 2.77 -15.46 6.79
N GLN A 117 3.43 -16.57 7.07
CA GLN A 117 4.87 -16.67 6.87
C GLN A 117 5.27 -16.66 5.39
N LEU A 118 4.38 -17.06 4.50
CA LEU A 118 4.67 -17.21 3.08
C LEU A 118 4.20 -16.06 2.21
N VAL A 119 2.98 -15.57 2.45
CA VAL A 119 2.36 -14.56 1.59
C VAL A 119 1.77 -13.41 2.38
N SER A 120 1.66 -12.27 1.72
CA SER A 120 0.94 -11.10 2.20
C SER A 120 -0.09 -10.70 1.16
N CYS A 121 -1.27 -10.30 1.65
CA CYS A 121 -2.38 -9.88 0.79
C CYS A 121 -2.92 -8.55 1.27
N ALA A 122 -3.49 -7.79 0.33
CA ALA A 122 -4.16 -6.54 0.67
C ALA A 122 -5.33 -6.30 -0.26
N VAL A 123 -6.34 -5.61 0.25
CA VAL A 123 -7.45 -5.10 -0.54
C VAL A 123 -7.57 -3.60 -0.27
N VAL A 124 -7.84 -2.83 -1.34
CA VAL A 124 -8.10 -1.40 -1.27
C VAL A 124 -9.45 -1.12 -1.91
N ILE A 125 -10.24 -0.31 -1.24
CA ILE A 125 -11.55 0.13 -1.76
C ILE A 125 -11.57 1.65 -1.72
N LEU A 126 -11.98 2.24 -2.85
CA LEU A 126 -12.17 3.68 -2.96
C LEU A 126 -13.67 3.93 -3.12
N GLU A 127 -14.18 4.91 -2.37
CA GLU A 127 -15.62 5.19 -2.30
C GLU A 127 -15.89 6.67 -2.50
N ALA A 128 -16.93 6.95 -3.27
CA ALA A 128 -17.41 8.31 -3.49
C ALA A 128 -18.17 8.85 -2.28
#